data_a7f7795c2bdefcc77f23b68c59f32ca9
#
_entry.id   a7f7795c2bdefcc77f23b68c59f32ca9
#
_cell.length_a   1.000
_cell.length_b   1.000
_cell.length_c   1.000
_cell.angle_alpha   90.00
_cell.angle_beta   90.00
_cell.angle_gamma   90.00
#
_symmetry.space_group_name_H-M   'P 1'
#
loop_
_entity.id
_entity.type
_entity.pdbx_description
1 polymer ?
#
loop_
_entity_poly.entity_id
_entity_poly.type
_entity_poly.pdbx_seq_one_letter_code
_entity_poly.pdbx_strand_id
1 'polypeptide(L)'
;MIRVLLVDDHAVVRTGFRLLLQAHPEITVVGEADSGELAYQRYLELTPDVVVMDLAMPGMGGLAALRRIRAHHPQARVLTLSAHDDTLHAQRALREGARGFLSKRSAPEALLEAITAVAAGQRYLDVSLAQKLALAEVEHAGKSAVEQLSEREFEVFVRLAGGSSVQRIAEDLKLSASTVGTHLYNIKQKLGVSNQAELTLIAIRLGLIEA
;
A
#
# COMPACT_ATOMS: atom_id res chain seq x y z
N MET A 1 -23.00 13.09 -2.48
CA MET A 1 -21.93 13.34 -1.47
C MET A 1 -21.20 12.02 -1.27
N ILE A 2 -19.90 11.97 -1.56
CA ILE A 2 -19.06 10.76 -1.49
C ILE A 2 -18.62 10.56 -0.04
N ARG A 3 -18.95 9.42 0.54
CA ARG A 3 -18.61 9.05 1.92
C ARG A 3 -17.27 8.33 1.95
N VAL A 4 -16.27 8.93 2.58
CA VAL A 4 -14.89 8.44 2.60
C VAL A 4 -14.50 7.95 3.99
N LEU A 5 -13.92 6.76 4.08
CA LEU A 5 -13.18 6.27 5.25
C LEU A 5 -11.68 6.48 5.01
N LEU A 6 -11.02 7.25 5.89
CA LEU A 6 -9.57 7.48 5.84
C LEU A 6 -8.83 6.50 6.73
N VAL A 7 -7.83 5.82 6.17
CA VAL A 7 -7.05 4.79 6.87
C VAL A 7 -5.56 5.06 6.70
N ASP A 8 -4.88 5.46 7.77
CA ASP A 8 -3.44 5.74 7.80
C ASP A 8 -2.96 5.71 9.25
N ASP A 9 -1.85 5.09 9.57
CA ASP A 9 -1.33 5.05 10.96
C ASP A 9 -0.64 6.36 11.37
N HIS A 10 -0.30 7.22 10.41
CA HIS A 10 0.29 8.53 10.65
C HIS A 10 -0.78 9.61 10.89
N ALA A 11 -0.99 9.99 12.14
CA ALA A 11 -2.03 10.96 12.53
C ALA A 11 -1.93 12.30 11.78
N VAL A 12 -0.71 12.77 11.49
CA VAL A 12 -0.49 14.04 10.76
C VAL A 12 -0.95 13.92 9.31
N VAL A 13 -0.63 12.82 8.63
CA VAL A 13 -1.04 12.56 7.25
C VAL A 13 -2.56 12.45 7.18
N ARG A 14 -3.16 11.67 8.08
CA ARG A 14 -4.61 11.48 8.17
C ARG A 14 -5.34 12.80 8.40
N THR A 15 -4.83 13.65 9.33
CA THR A 15 -5.37 14.99 9.57
C THR A 15 -5.27 15.88 8.33
N GLY A 16 -4.13 15.86 7.62
CA GLY A 16 -3.94 16.61 6.39
C GLY A 16 -4.94 16.24 5.31
N PHE A 17 -5.12 14.94 5.06
CA PHE A 17 -6.11 14.44 4.09
C PHE A 17 -7.54 14.79 4.52
N ARG A 18 -7.87 14.68 5.79
CA ARG A 18 -9.19 15.08 6.30
C ARG A 18 -9.49 16.55 6.02
N LEU A 19 -8.56 17.44 6.32
CA LEU A 19 -8.73 18.89 6.07
C LEU A 19 -8.88 19.18 4.57
N LEU A 20 -8.06 18.53 3.73
CA LEU A 20 -8.16 18.64 2.28
C LEU A 20 -9.55 18.23 1.78
N LEU A 21 -10.04 17.07 2.21
CA LEU A 21 -11.32 16.53 1.75
C LEU A 21 -12.51 17.34 2.27
N GLN A 22 -12.44 17.87 3.48
CA GLN A 22 -13.48 18.73 4.06
C GLN A 22 -13.65 20.07 3.32
N ALA A 23 -12.64 20.54 2.61
CA ALA A 23 -12.75 21.73 1.76
C ALA A 23 -13.62 21.50 0.51
N HIS A 24 -13.98 20.24 0.20
CA HIS A 24 -14.78 19.88 -0.97
C HIS A 24 -16.18 19.45 -0.58
N PRO A 25 -17.23 20.21 -0.96
CA PRO A 25 -18.60 20.00 -0.49
C PRO A 25 -19.21 18.67 -0.94
N GLU A 26 -18.65 18.05 -1.98
CA GLU A 26 -19.13 16.75 -2.50
C GLU A 26 -18.56 15.54 -1.76
N ILE A 27 -17.56 15.72 -0.86
CA ILE A 27 -16.88 14.67 -0.15
C ILE A 27 -17.09 14.82 1.36
N THR A 28 -17.38 13.73 2.04
CA THR A 28 -17.52 13.69 3.50
C THR A 28 -16.67 12.57 4.06
N VAL A 29 -15.75 12.90 4.97
CA VAL A 29 -15.02 11.90 5.76
C VAL A 29 -15.96 11.38 6.85
N VAL A 30 -16.42 10.15 6.69
CA VAL A 30 -17.39 9.52 7.62
C VAL A 30 -16.71 8.78 8.76
N GLY A 31 -15.40 8.54 8.67
CA GLY A 31 -14.62 7.89 9.72
C GLY A 31 -13.15 7.86 9.43
N GLU A 32 -12.40 7.53 10.46
CA GLU A 32 -10.95 7.36 10.40
C GLU A 32 -10.54 6.03 11.06
N ALA A 33 -9.43 5.46 10.60
CA ALA A 33 -8.78 4.31 11.22
C ALA A 33 -7.25 4.46 11.14
N ASP A 34 -6.56 3.92 12.12
CA ASP A 34 -5.10 3.94 12.25
C ASP A 34 -4.45 2.56 12.06
N SER A 35 -5.26 1.57 11.73
CA SER A 35 -4.83 0.18 11.55
C SER A 35 -5.76 -0.57 10.60
N GLY A 36 -5.27 -1.68 10.04
CA GLY A 36 -6.08 -2.53 9.16
C GLY A 36 -7.24 -3.20 9.87
N GLU A 37 -7.06 -3.56 11.15
CA GLU A 37 -8.09 -4.14 12.00
C GLU A 37 -9.25 -3.16 12.20
N LEU A 38 -8.92 -1.91 12.57
CA LEU A 38 -9.92 -0.86 12.78
C LEU A 38 -10.57 -0.45 11.45
N ALA A 39 -9.80 -0.43 10.36
CA ALA A 39 -10.34 -0.15 9.02
C ALA A 39 -11.44 -1.13 8.63
N TYR A 40 -11.24 -2.43 8.89
CA TYR A 40 -12.26 -3.44 8.62
C TYR A 40 -13.51 -3.24 9.47
N GLN A 41 -13.36 -2.97 10.77
CA GLN A 41 -14.49 -2.69 11.67
C GLN A 41 -15.28 -1.45 11.22
N ARG A 42 -14.58 -0.35 10.95
CA ARG A 42 -15.18 0.90 10.48
C ARG A 42 -15.86 0.77 9.13
N TYR A 43 -15.31 -0.06 8.25
CA TYR A 43 -15.95 -0.36 6.97
C TYR A 43 -17.35 -0.97 7.18
N LEU A 44 -17.47 -1.95 8.08
CA LEU A 44 -18.75 -2.61 8.38
C LEU A 44 -19.76 -1.65 9.03
N GLU A 45 -19.30 -0.81 9.95
CA GLU A 45 -20.15 0.15 10.67
C GLU A 45 -20.66 1.27 9.76
N LEU A 46 -19.76 1.81 8.93
CA LEU A 46 -19.98 3.06 8.21
C LEU A 46 -20.43 2.87 6.76
N THR A 47 -20.17 1.72 6.18
CA THR A 47 -20.45 1.43 4.76
C THR A 47 -20.06 2.60 3.84
N PRO A 48 -18.76 2.96 3.78
CA PRO A 48 -18.31 4.11 2.99
C PRO A 48 -18.40 3.83 1.50
N ASP A 49 -18.52 4.88 0.68
CA ASP A 49 -18.47 4.77 -0.78
C ASP A 49 -17.05 4.47 -1.27
N VAL A 50 -16.04 5.05 -0.59
CA VAL A 50 -14.62 4.86 -0.89
C VAL A 50 -13.83 4.72 0.41
N VAL A 51 -12.93 3.75 0.45
CA VAL A 51 -11.89 3.65 1.47
C VAL A 51 -10.58 4.18 0.88
N VAL A 52 -9.99 5.19 1.49
CA VAL A 52 -8.63 5.67 1.19
C VAL A 52 -7.70 5.02 2.20
N MET A 53 -6.84 4.12 1.75
CA MET A 53 -6.11 3.20 2.62
C MET A 53 -4.61 3.22 2.38
N ASP A 54 -3.86 3.57 3.40
CA ASP A 54 -2.41 3.35 3.42
C ASP A 54 -2.09 1.85 3.38
N LEU A 55 -1.09 1.48 2.58
CA LEU A 55 -0.61 0.11 2.52
C LEU A 55 0.35 -0.23 3.67
N ALA A 56 1.16 0.74 4.10
CA ALA A 56 2.26 0.53 5.04
C ALA A 56 1.84 0.86 6.49
N MET A 57 1.03 0.00 7.09
CA MET A 57 0.58 0.14 8.48
C MET A 57 1.06 -1.03 9.36
N PRO A 58 1.32 -0.81 10.67
CA PRO A 58 1.62 -1.90 11.61
C PRO A 58 0.41 -2.83 11.82
N GLY A 59 0.66 -4.03 12.36
CA GLY A 59 -0.39 -5.04 12.61
C GLY A 59 -0.91 -5.68 11.32
N MET A 60 -2.19 -5.72 11.10
CA MET A 60 -2.78 -6.04 9.81
C MET A 60 -2.52 -4.87 8.86
N GLY A 61 -1.54 -4.95 7.98
CA GLY A 61 -1.26 -3.92 6.99
C GLY A 61 -2.43 -3.64 6.05
N GLY A 62 -2.32 -2.55 5.28
CA GLY A 62 -3.41 -2.11 4.39
C GLY A 62 -3.78 -3.12 3.32
N LEU A 63 -2.83 -3.87 2.78
CA LEU A 63 -3.10 -4.89 1.77
C LEU A 63 -3.90 -6.07 2.34
N ALA A 64 -3.60 -6.50 3.57
CA ALA A 64 -4.38 -7.56 4.24
C ALA A 64 -5.78 -7.06 4.61
N ALA A 65 -5.92 -5.81 5.02
CA ALA A 65 -7.21 -5.17 5.28
C ALA A 65 -8.05 -5.06 3.99
N LEU A 66 -7.44 -4.63 2.88
CA LEU A 66 -8.06 -4.61 1.56
C LEU A 66 -8.60 -5.97 1.17
N ARG A 67 -7.76 -7.02 1.27
CA ARG A 67 -8.15 -8.40 0.97
C ARG A 67 -9.32 -8.84 1.83
N ARG A 68 -9.28 -8.57 3.13
CA ARG A 68 -10.35 -8.94 4.07
C ARG A 68 -11.66 -8.22 3.76
N ILE A 69 -11.62 -6.92 3.49
CA ILE A 69 -12.79 -6.15 3.07
C ILE A 69 -13.37 -6.73 1.78
N ARG A 70 -12.53 -6.95 0.77
CA ARG A 70 -12.97 -7.46 -0.54
C ARG A 70 -13.52 -8.89 -0.49
N ALA A 71 -12.98 -9.75 0.37
CA ALA A 71 -13.47 -11.11 0.54
C ALA A 71 -14.93 -11.15 1.03
N HIS A 72 -15.32 -10.21 1.90
CA HIS A 72 -16.68 -10.13 2.44
C HIS A 72 -17.57 -9.16 1.66
N HIS A 73 -16.98 -8.15 1.03
CA HIS A 73 -17.66 -7.10 0.28
C HIS A 73 -17.01 -6.93 -1.11
N PRO A 74 -17.32 -7.80 -2.07
CA PRO A 74 -16.69 -7.79 -3.41
C PRO A 74 -16.86 -6.47 -4.18
N GLN A 75 -17.83 -5.65 -3.82
CA GLN A 75 -18.08 -4.34 -4.44
C GLN A 75 -17.38 -3.17 -3.72
N ALA A 76 -16.65 -3.44 -2.61
CA ALA A 76 -15.92 -2.41 -1.90
C ALA A 76 -14.95 -1.67 -2.82
N ARG A 77 -14.95 -0.35 -2.74
CA ARG A 77 -14.10 0.53 -3.53
C ARG A 77 -12.97 1.04 -2.65
N VAL A 78 -11.78 0.54 -2.91
CA VAL A 78 -10.60 0.91 -2.13
C VAL A 78 -9.59 1.59 -3.05
N LEU A 79 -9.24 2.83 -2.71
CA LEU A 79 -8.11 3.60 -3.23
C LEU A 79 -6.95 3.40 -2.27
N THR A 80 -5.87 2.82 -2.73
CA THR A 80 -4.68 2.60 -1.90
C THR A 80 -3.70 3.75 -2.04
N LEU A 81 -3.11 4.13 -0.91
CA LEU A 81 -2.03 5.10 -0.83
C LEU A 81 -0.71 4.39 -0.50
N SER A 82 0.40 4.90 -1.02
CA SER A 82 1.73 4.42 -0.69
C SER A 82 2.74 5.56 -0.65
N ALA A 83 3.71 5.47 0.26
CA ALA A 83 4.88 6.35 0.23
C ALA A 83 5.86 5.96 -0.88
N HIS A 84 5.71 4.77 -1.46
CA HIS A 84 6.54 4.21 -2.52
C HIS A 84 5.82 4.30 -3.86
N ASP A 85 6.51 4.84 -4.87
CA ASP A 85 5.98 5.06 -6.23
C ASP A 85 6.38 3.94 -7.20
N ASP A 86 6.57 2.72 -6.68
CA ASP A 86 7.01 1.59 -7.48
C ASP A 86 5.84 0.73 -8.00
N THR A 87 6.11 0.07 -9.11
CA THR A 87 5.14 -0.77 -9.81
C THR A 87 4.72 -2.00 -9.02
N LEU A 88 5.57 -2.53 -8.14
CA LEU A 88 5.28 -3.76 -7.40
C LEU A 88 4.24 -3.54 -6.30
N HIS A 89 4.30 -2.42 -5.56
CA HIS A 89 3.26 -2.07 -4.60
C HIS A 89 1.91 -1.86 -5.30
N ALA A 90 1.93 -1.15 -6.44
CA ALA A 90 0.73 -0.92 -7.23
C ALA A 90 0.15 -2.22 -7.79
N GLN A 91 0.98 -3.10 -8.39
CA GLN A 91 0.54 -4.39 -8.90
C GLN A 91 -0.11 -5.25 -7.82
N ARG A 92 0.52 -5.32 -6.63
CA ARG A 92 -0.03 -6.07 -5.49
C ARG A 92 -1.40 -5.55 -5.07
N ALA A 93 -1.53 -4.22 -4.88
CA ALA A 93 -2.80 -3.61 -4.51
C ALA A 93 -3.89 -3.90 -5.54
N LEU A 94 -3.57 -3.75 -6.83
CA LEU A 94 -4.52 -3.99 -7.93
C LEU A 94 -4.93 -5.46 -8.03
N ARG A 95 -4.01 -6.41 -7.83
CA ARG A 95 -4.31 -7.86 -7.79
C ARG A 95 -5.23 -8.23 -6.64
N GLU A 96 -5.07 -7.60 -5.48
CA GLU A 96 -5.95 -7.78 -4.32
C GLU A 96 -7.28 -7.04 -4.45
N GLY A 97 -7.48 -6.33 -5.57
CA GLY A 97 -8.74 -5.73 -5.93
C GLY A 97 -8.91 -4.26 -5.56
N ALA A 98 -7.80 -3.54 -5.31
CA ALA A 98 -7.85 -2.09 -5.24
C ALA A 98 -8.44 -1.50 -6.54
N ARG A 99 -9.23 -0.46 -6.40
CA ARG A 99 -9.79 0.29 -7.55
C ARG A 99 -8.90 1.42 -8.01
N GLY A 100 -7.93 1.81 -7.18
CA GLY A 100 -6.92 2.79 -7.54
C GLY A 100 -5.70 2.69 -6.66
N PHE A 101 -4.62 3.30 -7.15
CA PHE A 101 -3.38 3.46 -6.43
C PHE A 101 -2.88 4.89 -6.64
N LEU A 102 -2.45 5.53 -5.57
CA LEU A 102 -1.92 6.88 -5.58
C LEU A 102 -0.70 6.97 -4.65
N SER A 103 0.32 7.69 -5.08
CA SER A 103 1.44 8.04 -4.21
C SER A 103 1.01 9.06 -3.16
N LYS A 104 1.46 8.92 -1.91
CA LYS A 104 1.30 9.96 -0.87
C LYS A 104 2.02 11.27 -1.22
N ARG A 105 2.91 11.25 -2.23
CA ARG A 105 3.61 12.44 -2.74
C ARG A 105 2.88 13.14 -3.86
N SER A 106 1.79 12.56 -4.36
CA SER A 106 0.98 13.17 -5.41
C SER A 106 0.35 14.47 -4.94
N ALA A 107 0.07 15.35 -5.88
CA ALA A 107 -0.60 16.61 -5.60
C ALA A 107 -1.98 16.39 -4.94
N PRO A 108 -2.43 17.29 -4.08
CA PRO A 108 -3.73 17.18 -3.41
C PRO A 108 -4.90 16.98 -4.39
N GLU A 109 -4.84 17.61 -5.54
CA GLU A 109 -5.84 17.52 -6.61
C GLU A 109 -5.99 16.08 -7.13
N ALA A 110 -4.89 15.35 -7.24
CA ALA A 110 -4.89 13.96 -7.70
C ALA A 110 -5.63 13.04 -6.72
N LEU A 111 -5.60 13.33 -5.41
CA LEU A 111 -6.39 12.57 -4.43
C LEU A 111 -7.89 12.77 -4.63
N LEU A 112 -8.31 13.99 -4.90
CA LEU A 112 -9.72 14.32 -5.15
C LEU A 112 -10.23 13.65 -6.43
N GLU A 113 -9.46 13.74 -7.52
CA GLU A 113 -9.76 13.06 -8.78
C GLU A 113 -9.85 11.55 -8.58
N ALA A 114 -8.88 10.94 -7.87
CA ALA A 114 -8.86 9.52 -7.59
C ALA A 114 -10.09 9.07 -6.79
N ILE A 115 -10.46 9.79 -5.73
CA ILE A 115 -11.66 9.49 -4.94
C ILE A 115 -12.91 9.57 -5.80
N THR A 116 -13.04 10.60 -6.62
CA THR A 116 -14.22 10.81 -7.48
C THR A 116 -14.32 9.70 -8.53
N ALA A 117 -13.22 9.36 -9.20
CA ALA A 117 -13.18 8.28 -10.18
C ALA A 117 -13.52 6.91 -9.56
N VAL A 118 -12.93 6.60 -8.39
CA VAL A 118 -13.18 5.35 -7.69
C VAL A 118 -14.61 5.28 -7.16
N ALA A 119 -15.18 6.39 -6.68
CA ALA A 119 -16.59 6.48 -6.29
C ALA A 119 -17.55 6.24 -7.46
N ALA A 120 -17.17 6.67 -8.67
CA ALA A 120 -17.91 6.38 -9.90
C ALA A 120 -17.72 4.92 -10.40
N GLY A 121 -16.95 4.09 -9.70
CA GLY A 121 -16.66 2.71 -10.10
C GLY A 121 -15.54 2.56 -11.12
N GLN A 122 -14.88 3.64 -11.48
CA GLN A 122 -13.73 3.65 -12.40
C GLN A 122 -12.47 3.19 -11.67
N ARG A 123 -11.44 2.80 -12.41
CA ARG A 123 -10.10 2.61 -11.89
C ARG A 123 -9.31 3.90 -11.99
N TYR A 124 -8.48 4.17 -11.00
CA TYR A 124 -7.59 5.33 -11.01
C TYR A 124 -6.14 4.89 -10.87
N LEU A 125 -5.34 5.30 -11.83
CA LEU A 125 -3.88 5.18 -11.83
C LEU A 125 -3.32 6.45 -12.47
N ASP A 126 -2.29 6.97 -11.87
CA ASP A 126 -1.47 8.00 -12.50
C ASP A 126 -0.90 7.50 -13.83
N VAL A 127 -0.83 8.37 -14.83
CA VAL A 127 -0.42 8.02 -16.21
C VAL A 127 0.98 7.43 -16.24
N SER A 128 1.91 8.00 -15.45
CA SER A 128 3.31 7.54 -15.41
C SER A 128 3.41 6.13 -14.81
N LEU A 129 2.63 5.86 -13.77
CA LEU A 129 2.56 4.55 -13.15
C LEU A 129 1.89 3.52 -14.08
N ALA A 130 0.82 3.90 -14.78
CA ALA A 130 0.16 3.04 -15.75
C ALA A 130 1.11 2.63 -16.90
N GLN A 131 1.91 3.56 -17.39
CA GLN A 131 2.95 3.28 -18.40
C GLN A 131 4.02 2.34 -17.86
N LYS A 132 4.53 2.57 -16.65
CA LYS A 132 5.52 1.68 -16.01
C LYS A 132 4.96 0.28 -15.80
N LEU A 133 3.70 0.16 -15.40
CA LEU A 133 3.03 -1.14 -15.22
C LEU A 133 2.90 -1.89 -16.54
N ALA A 134 2.52 -1.22 -17.62
CA ALA A 134 2.41 -1.82 -18.95
C ALA A 134 3.78 -2.32 -19.46
N LEU A 135 4.84 -1.53 -19.29
CA LEU A 135 6.20 -1.92 -19.66
C LEU A 135 6.70 -3.11 -18.81
N ALA A 136 6.44 -3.08 -17.50
CA ALA A 136 6.83 -4.17 -16.61
C ALA A 136 6.14 -5.50 -16.96
N GLU A 137 4.89 -5.49 -17.41
CA GLU A 137 4.20 -6.70 -17.87
C GLU A 137 4.83 -7.29 -19.14
N VAL A 138 5.29 -6.44 -20.05
CA VAL A 138 5.98 -6.89 -21.27
C VAL A 138 7.38 -7.48 -20.97
N GLU A 139 8.09 -6.92 -19.98
CA GLU A 139 9.43 -7.36 -19.62
C GLU A 139 9.44 -8.60 -18.71
N HIS A 140 8.37 -8.86 -17.96
CA HIS A 140 8.32 -9.91 -16.94
C HIS A 140 7.24 -10.97 -17.25
N ALA A 141 7.42 -11.73 -18.31
CA ALA A 141 6.58 -12.90 -18.62
C ALA A 141 6.76 -14.08 -17.63
N GLY A 142 7.42 -13.88 -16.49
CA GLY A 142 7.62 -14.88 -15.44
C GLY A 142 7.31 -14.30 -14.06
N LYS A 143 6.64 -15.06 -13.18
CA LYS A 143 6.37 -14.66 -11.78
C LYS A 143 7.69 -14.33 -11.08
N SER A 144 7.94 -13.07 -10.77
CA SER A 144 9.10 -12.67 -10.00
C SER A 144 9.07 -13.36 -8.62
N ALA A 145 10.21 -13.86 -8.17
CA ALA A 145 10.34 -14.44 -6.83
C ALA A 145 9.87 -13.49 -5.72
N VAL A 146 9.99 -12.19 -5.95
CA VAL A 146 9.53 -11.12 -5.04
C VAL A 146 8.00 -11.11 -4.90
N GLU A 147 7.24 -11.60 -5.88
CA GLU A 147 5.78 -11.73 -5.77
C GLU A 147 5.35 -12.81 -4.77
N GLN A 148 6.25 -13.73 -4.42
CA GLN A 148 6.00 -14.77 -3.42
C GLN A 148 6.16 -14.28 -1.97
N LEU A 149 6.70 -13.07 -1.79
CA LEU A 149 6.81 -12.47 -0.47
C LEU A 149 5.42 -12.05 0.03
N SER A 150 5.14 -12.32 1.30
CA SER A 150 3.98 -11.72 1.96
C SER A 150 4.15 -10.19 2.02
N GLU A 151 3.08 -9.47 2.32
CA GLU A 151 3.12 -8.01 2.48
C GLU A 151 4.21 -7.58 3.47
N ARG A 152 4.27 -8.22 4.64
CA ARG A 152 5.27 -7.93 5.67
C ARG A 152 6.69 -8.27 5.24
N GLU A 153 6.86 -9.40 4.58
CA GLU A 153 8.17 -9.78 4.03
C GLU A 153 8.62 -8.78 2.95
N PHE A 154 7.70 -8.34 2.10
CA PHE A 154 8.01 -7.36 1.07
C PHE A 154 8.39 -5.99 1.67
N GLU A 155 7.66 -5.52 2.66
CA GLU A 155 7.95 -4.27 3.37
C GLU A 155 9.31 -4.32 4.07
N VAL A 156 9.61 -5.43 4.76
CA VAL A 156 10.91 -5.67 5.40
C VAL A 156 12.02 -5.76 4.35
N PHE A 157 11.76 -6.42 3.21
CA PHE A 157 12.72 -6.54 2.09
C PHE A 157 13.14 -5.17 1.56
N VAL A 158 12.18 -4.30 1.23
CA VAL A 158 12.47 -2.96 0.68
C VAL A 158 13.30 -2.13 1.66
N ARG A 159 12.94 -2.14 2.95
CA ARG A 159 13.67 -1.39 3.98
C ARG A 159 15.09 -1.91 4.20
N LEU A 160 15.27 -3.23 4.24
CA LEU A 160 16.60 -3.86 4.33
C LEU A 160 17.46 -3.53 3.11
N ALA A 161 16.89 -3.64 1.93
CA ALA A 161 17.58 -3.31 0.67
C ALA A 161 18.00 -1.84 0.61
N GLY A 162 17.19 -0.94 1.18
CA GLY A 162 17.50 0.49 1.34
C GLY A 162 18.45 0.81 2.51
N GLY A 163 19.06 -0.22 3.14
CA GLY A 163 20.10 -0.03 4.17
C GLY A 163 19.60 0.14 5.61
N SER A 164 18.30 -0.01 5.87
CA SER A 164 17.77 0.06 7.23
C SER A 164 18.24 -1.15 8.07
N SER A 165 18.58 -0.90 9.33
CA SER A 165 18.93 -1.98 10.27
C SER A 165 17.68 -2.73 10.75
N VAL A 166 17.86 -3.98 11.20
CA VAL A 166 16.78 -4.80 11.78
C VAL A 166 16.11 -4.09 12.96
N GLN A 167 16.88 -3.39 13.81
CA GLN A 167 16.35 -2.62 14.93
C GLN A 167 15.47 -1.46 14.45
N ARG A 168 15.94 -0.69 13.47
CA ARG A 168 15.19 0.43 12.91
C ARG A 168 13.87 -0.03 12.28
N ILE A 169 13.92 -1.14 11.53
CA ILE A 169 12.73 -1.72 10.93
C ILE A 169 11.75 -2.20 12.00
N ALA A 170 12.25 -2.81 13.08
CA ALA A 170 11.42 -3.26 14.19
C ALA A 170 10.68 -2.08 14.86
N GLU A 171 11.38 -0.97 15.09
CA GLU A 171 10.80 0.27 15.64
C GLU A 171 9.73 0.84 14.70
N ASP A 172 10.08 1.04 13.42
CA ASP A 172 9.21 1.67 12.42
C ASP A 172 7.92 0.84 12.18
N LEU A 173 8.04 -0.50 12.18
CA LEU A 173 6.90 -1.40 11.94
C LEU A 173 6.19 -1.86 13.22
N LYS A 174 6.63 -1.40 14.39
CA LYS A 174 6.13 -1.80 15.71
C LYS A 174 6.18 -3.33 15.90
N LEU A 175 7.30 -3.94 15.50
CA LEU A 175 7.60 -5.37 15.61
C LEU A 175 8.75 -5.61 16.59
N SER A 176 8.94 -6.87 17.00
CA SER A 176 10.19 -7.25 17.68
C SER A 176 11.32 -7.44 16.66
N ALA A 177 12.58 -7.20 17.08
CA ALA A 177 13.75 -7.49 16.26
C ALA A 177 13.81 -8.99 15.84
N SER A 178 13.34 -9.88 16.71
CA SER A 178 13.22 -11.32 16.42
C SER A 178 12.22 -11.59 15.28
N THR A 179 11.08 -10.90 15.28
CA THR A 179 10.08 -11.02 14.22
C THR A 179 10.63 -10.54 12.88
N VAL A 180 11.33 -9.40 12.86
CA VAL A 180 12.01 -8.90 11.65
C VAL A 180 13.08 -9.90 11.19
N GLY A 181 13.84 -10.52 12.11
CA GLY A 181 14.80 -11.57 11.80
C GLY A 181 14.15 -12.80 11.14
N THR A 182 12.99 -13.21 11.62
CA THR A 182 12.21 -14.31 10.98
C THR A 182 11.77 -13.92 9.55
N HIS A 183 11.28 -12.71 9.36
CA HIS A 183 10.95 -12.23 8.02
C HIS A 183 12.17 -12.22 7.10
N LEU A 184 13.32 -11.73 7.58
CA LEU A 184 14.57 -11.73 6.80
C LEU A 184 14.98 -13.16 6.39
N TYR A 185 14.87 -14.12 7.29
CA TYR A 185 15.15 -15.52 6.98
C TYR A 185 14.23 -16.03 5.86
N ASN A 186 12.93 -15.83 5.98
CA ASN A 186 11.95 -16.25 4.97
C ASN A 186 12.16 -15.56 3.63
N ILE A 187 12.47 -14.26 3.62
CA ILE A 187 12.80 -13.50 2.43
C ILE A 187 13.98 -14.11 1.70
N LYS A 188 15.08 -14.40 2.43
CA LYS A 188 16.27 -15.03 1.86
C LYS A 188 15.95 -16.38 1.22
N GLN A 189 15.15 -17.22 1.89
CA GLN A 189 14.73 -18.51 1.34
C GLN A 189 13.90 -18.35 0.06
N LYS A 190 12.92 -17.45 0.06
CA LYS A 190 12.01 -17.24 -1.09
C LYS A 190 12.71 -16.61 -2.30
N LEU A 191 13.69 -15.73 -2.06
CA LEU A 191 14.44 -15.05 -3.11
C LEU A 191 15.70 -15.82 -3.54
N GLY A 192 16.08 -16.88 -2.82
CA GLY A 192 17.28 -17.67 -3.11
C GLY A 192 18.58 -16.88 -2.89
N VAL A 193 18.62 -15.97 -1.90
CA VAL A 193 19.76 -15.09 -1.62
C VAL A 193 20.39 -15.39 -0.26
N SER A 194 21.68 -15.14 -0.16
CA SER A 194 22.47 -15.48 1.03
C SER A 194 22.77 -14.28 1.92
N ASN A 195 22.89 -13.08 1.34
CA ASN A 195 23.34 -11.88 2.04
C ASN A 195 22.51 -10.65 1.68
N GLN A 196 22.78 -9.54 2.37
CA GLN A 196 22.03 -8.29 2.18
C GLN A 196 22.37 -7.59 0.85
N ALA A 197 23.62 -7.72 0.37
CA ALA A 197 24.01 -7.12 -0.90
C ALA A 197 23.21 -7.72 -2.08
N GLU A 198 22.93 -9.03 -2.05
CA GLU A 198 22.09 -9.67 -3.05
C GLU A 198 20.64 -9.18 -2.99
N LEU A 199 20.10 -8.91 -1.80
CA LEU A 199 18.78 -8.29 -1.63
C LEU A 199 18.76 -6.89 -2.25
N THR A 200 19.79 -6.08 -1.98
CA THR A 200 19.94 -4.74 -2.55
C THR A 200 20.00 -4.77 -4.07
N LEU A 201 20.77 -5.70 -4.65
CA LEU A 201 20.85 -5.87 -6.11
C LEU A 201 19.49 -6.25 -6.74
N ILE A 202 18.72 -7.11 -6.10
CA ILE A 202 17.37 -7.45 -6.56
C ILE A 202 16.49 -6.21 -6.51
N ALA A 203 16.51 -5.45 -5.42
CA ALA A 203 15.70 -4.25 -5.26
C ALA A 203 16.04 -3.16 -6.28
N ILE A 204 17.34 -2.94 -6.58
CA ILE A 204 17.79 -2.02 -7.63
C ILE A 204 17.29 -2.48 -9.01
N ARG A 205 17.46 -3.76 -9.36
CA ARG A 205 16.98 -4.32 -10.63
C ARG A 205 15.48 -4.17 -10.83
N LEU A 206 14.72 -4.19 -9.74
CA LEU A 206 13.27 -4.03 -9.74
C LEU A 206 12.83 -2.55 -9.62
N GLY A 207 13.77 -1.61 -9.54
CA GLY A 207 13.48 -0.18 -9.38
C GLY A 207 12.84 0.19 -8.04
N LEU A 208 13.00 -0.66 -7.02
CA LEU A 208 12.45 -0.43 -5.68
C LEU A 208 13.27 0.55 -4.84
N ILE A 209 14.56 0.67 -5.16
CA ILE A 209 15.52 1.61 -4.58
C ILE A 209 16.46 2.13 -5.66
N GLU A 210 16.97 3.33 -5.46
CA GLU A 210 18.02 3.92 -6.32
C GLU A 210 19.40 3.35 -5.93
N ALA A 211 20.32 3.30 -6.89
CA ALA A 211 21.69 2.79 -6.70
C ALA A 211 22.59 3.80 -6.01
#